data_2b95dba84bcaaa5d5b182e49f6debf65
#
_entry.id   2b95dba84bcaaa5d5b182e49f6debf65
#
_cell.length_a   1.000
_cell.length_b   1.000
_cell.length_c   1.000
_cell.angle_alpha   90.00
_cell.angle_beta   90.00
_cell.angle_gamma   90.00
#
_symmetry.space_group_name_H-M   'P 1'
#
loop_
_entity.id
_entity.type
_entity.pdbx_description
1 polymer ?
#
loop_
_entity_poly.entity_id
_entity_poly.type
_entity_poly.pdbx_seq_one_letter_code
_entity_poly.pdbx_strand_id
1 'polypeptide(L)'
;KVLCGLEIGTRPTPPESLPRATENFDYVLFECLDDTRAIDFYEFLEWRKLFKCKAGLAHTDIFKLGERYGLDIIKILRDNDIFWELNTSGNYIYYYDFLTNEKKQQIIKESGIPVSVGSDTHYIAEYRKKQIRRANELLQKLNIPLP
;
A
#
# COMPACT_ATOMS: atom_id res chain seq x y z
N LYS A 1 -17.80 -10.43 -4.83
CA LYS A 1 -17.98 -9.51 -3.70
C LYS A 1 -17.33 -8.19 -4.07
N VAL A 2 -18.01 -7.07 -3.87
CA VAL A 2 -17.42 -5.72 -3.93
C VAL A 2 -17.03 -5.33 -2.51
N LEU A 3 -15.80 -4.84 -2.33
CA LEU A 3 -15.31 -4.30 -1.07
C LEU A 3 -15.38 -2.77 -1.11
N CYS A 4 -15.71 -2.17 0.02
CA CYS A 4 -15.76 -0.73 0.20
C CYS A 4 -14.56 -0.31 1.06
N GLY A 5 -13.74 0.62 0.57
CA GLY A 5 -12.57 1.14 1.27
C GLY A 5 -12.54 2.65 1.35
N LEU A 6 -11.68 3.16 2.22
CA LEU A 6 -11.41 4.59 2.36
C LEU A 6 -9.90 4.83 2.18
N GLU A 7 -9.56 5.83 1.41
CA GLU A 7 -8.19 6.31 1.28
C GLU A 7 -7.95 7.52 2.20
N ILE A 8 -6.85 7.49 2.93
CA ILE A 8 -6.51 8.46 3.99
C ILE A 8 -5.12 9.03 3.71
N GLY A 9 -5.06 10.33 3.46
CA GLY A 9 -3.78 11.02 3.32
C GLY A 9 -2.96 10.99 4.61
N THR A 10 -1.67 10.69 4.49
CA THR A 10 -0.74 10.65 5.63
C THR A 10 -0.16 12.03 5.99
N ARG A 11 -0.65 13.09 5.41
CA ARG A 11 -0.32 14.45 5.87
C ARG A 11 -1.01 14.71 7.21
N PRO A 12 -0.41 15.56 8.08
CA PRO A 12 -0.98 15.81 9.40
C PRO A 12 -2.47 16.18 9.32
N THR A 13 -3.31 15.24 9.65
CA THR A 13 -4.76 15.39 9.77
C THR A 13 -5.14 14.81 11.13
N PRO A 14 -5.91 15.49 11.97
CA PRO A 14 -6.33 14.93 13.24
C PRO A 14 -7.09 13.62 13.01
N PRO A 15 -6.60 12.47 13.48
CA PRO A 15 -7.26 11.18 13.26
C PRO A 15 -8.51 11.00 14.12
N GLU A 16 -8.81 11.91 15.03
CA GLU A 16 -9.84 11.77 16.06
C GLU A 16 -11.25 11.56 15.52
N SER A 17 -11.56 12.09 14.33
CA SER A 17 -12.85 11.92 13.68
C SER A 17 -12.92 10.72 12.71
N LEU A 18 -11.79 10.22 12.24
CA LEU A 18 -11.72 9.21 11.18
C LEU A 18 -12.15 7.80 11.62
N PRO A 19 -11.75 7.27 12.80
CA PRO A 19 -12.07 5.89 13.19
C PRO A 19 -13.56 5.58 13.23
N ARG A 20 -14.38 6.54 13.64
CA ARG A 20 -15.85 6.37 13.71
C ARG A 20 -16.49 6.26 12.34
N ALA A 21 -15.94 6.99 11.35
CA ALA A 21 -16.43 6.95 9.98
C ALA A 21 -16.09 5.63 9.26
N THR A 22 -15.07 4.90 9.75
CA THR A 22 -14.53 3.72 9.07
C THR A 22 -15.07 2.38 9.58
N GLU A 23 -15.96 2.37 10.56
CA GLU A 23 -16.51 1.12 11.12
C GLU A 23 -17.28 0.27 10.10
N ASN A 24 -17.77 0.89 9.02
CA ASN A 24 -18.52 0.23 7.95
C ASN A 24 -17.67 -0.06 6.68
N PHE A 25 -16.36 0.19 6.72
CA PHE A 25 -15.48 -0.10 5.59
C PHE A 25 -14.82 -1.47 5.73
N ASP A 26 -14.62 -2.15 4.59
CA ASP A 26 -13.90 -3.42 4.55
C ASP A 26 -12.39 -3.20 4.76
N TYR A 27 -11.86 -2.03 4.32
CA TYR A 27 -10.44 -1.68 4.45
C TYR A 27 -10.20 -0.17 4.43
N VAL A 28 -9.00 0.22 4.85
CA VAL A 28 -8.46 1.59 4.68
C VAL A 28 -7.12 1.53 3.96
N LEU A 29 -6.85 2.52 3.14
CA LEU A 29 -5.55 2.74 2.49
C LEU A 29 -4.96 4.04 3.02
N PHE A 30 -3.75 3.97 3.54
CA PHE A 30 -2.96 5.14 3.89
C PHE A 30 -2.06 5.48 2.71
N GLU A 31 -2.13 6.71 2.22
CA GLU A 31 -1.43 7.09 0.99
C GLU A 31 -0.17 7.93 1.23
N CYS A 32 0.81 7.77 0.34
CA CYS A 32 1.97 8.66 0.22
C CYS A 32 2.83 8.78 1.50
N LEU A 33 3.00 7.72 2.27
CA LEU A 33 3.79 7.75 3.52
C LEU A 33 5.29 8.03 3.26
N ASP A 34 5.78 7.83 2.04
CA ASP A 34 7.13 8.18 1.63
C ASP A 34 7.30 9.64 1.18
N ASP A 35 6.23 10.45 1.14
CA ASP A 35 6.30 11.91 0.94
C ASP A 35 7.03 12.57 2.13
N THR A 36 7.77 13.64 1.86
CA THR A 36 8.48 14.39 2.90
C THR A 36 7.55 15.17 3.85
N ARG A 37 6.31 15.36 3.47
CA ARG A 37 5.26 16.04 4.24
C ARG A 37 4.35 15.08 4.99
N ALA A 38 4.57 13.76 4.85
CA ALA A 38 3.81 12.76 5.56
C ALA A 38 4.18 12.80 7.07
N ILE A 39 3.27 12.28 7.89
CA ILE A 39 3.59 11.92 9.28
C ILE A 39 4.76 10.94 9.29
N ASP A 40 5.44 10.83 10.41
CA ASP A 40 6.52 9.84 10.51
C ASP A 40 5.95 8.40 10.58
N PHE A 41 6.84 7.44 10.34
CA PHE A 41 6.45 6.03 10.27
C PHE A 41 5.91 5.49 11.61
N TYR A 42 6.41 5.97 12.74
CA TYR A 42 5.94 5.53 14.06
C TYR A 42 4.56 6.11 14.36
N GLU A 43 4.33 7.37 14.02
CA GLU A 43 3.01 7.99 14.13
C GLU A 43 1.99 7.27 13.24
N PHE A 44 2.36 6.90 12.02
CA PHE A 44 1.53 6.06 11.15
C PHE A 44 1.12 4.74 11.81
N LEU A 45 2.04 4.05 12.49
CA LEU A 45 1.72 2.80 13.20
C LEU A 45 0.73 3.03 14.35
N GLU A 46 0.80 4.18 15.03
CA GLU A 46 -0.22 4.55 16.02
C GLU A 46 -1.58 4.83 15.35
N TRP A 47 -1.59 5.50 14.22
CA TRP A 47 -2.83 5.69 13.44
C TRP A 47 -3.45 4.36 13.03
N ARG A 48 -2.65 3.42 12.54
CA ARG A 48 -3.12 2.09 12.14
C ARG A 48 -3.92 1.40 13.25
N LYS A 49 -3.52 1.54 14.50
CA LYS A 49 -4.19 0.93 15.66
C LYS A 49 -5.61 1.44 15.91
N LEU A 50 -5.93 2.63 15.41
CA LEU A 50 -7.25 3.22 15.54
C LEU A 50 -8.31 2.56 14.66
N PHE A 51 -7.91 1.79 13.65
CA PHE A 51 -8.79 1.18 12.66
C PHE A 51 -8.91 -0.32 12.89
N LYS A 52 -10.15 -0.82 12.93
CA LYS A 52 -10.45 -2.25 13.11
C LYS A 52 -10.44 -3.04 11.80
N CYS A 53 -10.66 -2.36 10.67
CA CYS A 53 -10.66 -2.97 9.35
C CYS A 53 -9.23 -3.26 8.86
N LYS A 54 -9.12 -3.99 7.75
CA LYS A 54 -7.83 -4.20 7.08
C LYS A 54 -7.19 -2.86 6.70
N ALA A 55 -5.87 -2.78 6.74
CA ALA A 55 -5.15 -1.58 6.36
C ALA A 55 -4.10 -1.88 5.30
N GLY A 56 -3.88 -0.94 4.40
CA GLY A 56 -2.84 -1.01 3.39
C GLY A 56 -2.11 0.31 3.22
N LEU A 57 -0.93 0.25 2.61
CA LEU A 57 -0.18 1.41 2.14
C LEU A 57 -0.34 1.56 0.63
N ALA A 58 -1.01 2.62 0.21
CA ALA A 58 -1.13 3.03 -1.18
C ALA A 58 -0.08 4.10 -1.54
N HIS A 59 0.26 4.20 -2.81
CA HIS A 59 1.13 5.23 -3.37
C HIS A 59 2.46 5.41 -2.60
N THR A 60 2.98 4.33 -2.00
CA THR A 60 4.14 4.36 -1.12
C THR A 60 5.22 3.39 -1.60
N ASP A 61 6.43 3.90 -1.84
CA ASP A 61 7.61 3.08 -2.06
C ASP A 61 8.17 2.57 -0.72
N ILE A 62 7.79 1.34 -0.35
CA ILE A 62 8.19 0.73 0.93
C ILE A 62 9.69 0.45 1.03
N PHE A 63 10.38 0.29 -0.10
CA PHE A 63 11.85 0.12 -0.11
C PHE A 63 12.54 1.44 0.23
N LYS A 64 12.11 2.53 -0.41
CA LYS A 64 12.60 3.89 -0.09
C LYS A 64 12.30 4.27 1.36
N LEU A 65 11.12 3.86 1.86
CA LEU A 65 10.77 4.07 3.26
C LEU A 65 11.73 3.30 4.20
N GLY A 66 12.06 2.04 3.85
CA GLY A 66 13.03 1.24 4.58
C GLY A 66 14.43 1.87 4.63
N GLU A 67 14.89 2.38 3.49
CA GLU A 67 16.17 3.10 3.41
C GLU A 67 16.16 4.38 4.28
N ARG A 68 15.07 5.15 4.23
CA ARG A 68 14.93 6.40 5.01
C ARG A 68 15.04 6.17 6.51
N TYR A 69 14.39 5.12 7.03
CA TYR A 69 14.33 4.84 8.47
C TYR A 69 15.41 3.86 8.95
N GLY A 70 16.13 3.19 8.05
CA GLY A 70 17.05 2.11 8.40
C GLY A 70 16.36 0.92 9.05
N LEU A 71 15.11 0.64 8.66
CA LEU A 71 14.25 -0.39 9.24
C LEU A 71 13.82 -1.43 8.19
N ASP A 72 13.55 -2.63 8.65
CA ASP A 72 12.84 -3.64 7.86
C ASP A 72 11.33 -3.32 7.84
N ILE A 73 10.98 -2.31 7.02
CA ILE A 73 9.61 -1.85 6.88
C ILE A 73 8.67 -2.98 6.45
N ILE A 74 9.10 -3.85 5.55
CA ILE A 74 8.28 -4.95 5.01
C ILE A 74 7.86 -5.89 6.15
N LYS A 75 8.84 -6.26 7.01
CA LYS A 75 8.55 -7.06 8.20
C LYS A 75 7.60 -6.36 9.14
N ILE A 76 7.82 -5.06 9.40
CA ILE A 76 6.97 -4.28 10.32
C ILE A 76 5.55 -4.18 9.78
N LEU A 77 5.36 -3.93 8.49
CA LEU A 77 4.03 -3.87 7.87
C LEU A 77 3.30 -5.20 8.01
N ARG A 78 3.96 -6.31 7.67
CA ARG A 78 3.38 -7.65 7.82
C ARG A 78 2.99 -7.94 9.27
N ASP A 79 3.88 -7.65 10.24
CA ASP A 79 3.65 -7.93 11.65
C ASP A 79 2.54 -7.05 12.27
N ASN A 80 2.15 -5.96 11.60
CA ASN A 80 1.03 -5.09 11.96
C ASN A 80 -0.22 -5.28 11.06
N ASP A 81 -0.26 -6.37 10.28
CA ASP A 81 -1.37 -6.69 9.38
C ASP A 81 -1.69 -5.54 8.40
N ILE A 82 -0.63 -5.01 7.78
CA ILE A 82 -0.72 -3.94 6.79
C ILE A 82 -0.25 -4.48 5.45
N PHE A 83 -1.12 -4.50 4.45
CA PHE A 83 -0.75 -4.90 3.08
C PHE A 83 -0.13 -3.73 2.30
N TRP A 84 0.60 -4.06 1.24
CA TRP A 84 1.15 -3.08 0.32
C TRP A 84 0.34 -3.01 -0.98
N GLU A 85 0.14 -1.79 -1.50
CA GLU A 85 -0.46 -1.59 -2.82
C GLU A 85 0.61 -1.39 -3.89
N LEU A 86 0.58 -2.25 -4.91
CA LEU A 86 1.29 -2.03 -6.16
C LEU A 86 0.43 -1.16 -7.08
N ASN A 87 0.67 0.14 -7.06
CA ASN A 87 -0.13 1.12 -7.80
C ASN A 87 0.26 1.19 -9.28
N THR A 88 -0.72 1.01 -10.15
CA THR A 88 -0.53 0.90 -11.61
C THR A 88 -0.89 2.17 -12.39
N SER A 89 -1.14 3.30 -11.73
CA SER A 89 -1.51 4.57 -12.38
C SER A 89 -0.45 5.07 -13.36
N GLY A 90 0.80 4.64 -13.18
CA GLY A 90 1.95 5.08 -13.99
C GLY A 90 2.61 6.34 -13.47
N ASN A 91 2.14 6.90 -12.37
CA ASN A 91 2.72 8.08 -11.73
C ASN A 91 3.86 7.74 -10.78
N TYR A 92 4.00 6.46 -10.40
CA TYR A 92 4.93 6.02 -9.38
C TYR A 92 6.05 5.15 -9.95
N ILE A 93 7.29 5.58 -9.75
CA ILE A 93 8.49 4.91 -10.26
C ILE A 93 8.63 3.51 -9.66
N TYR A 94 8.26 3.31 -8.38
CA TYR A 94 8.40 2.02 -7.70
C TYR A 94 7.62 0.89 -8.37
N TYR A 95 6.50 1.19 -9.05
CA TYR A 95 5.75 0.21 -9.82
C TYR A 95 6.61 -0.40 -10.94
N TYR A 96 7.23 0.45 -11.75
CA TYR A 96 8.06 -0.02 -12.88
C TYR A 96 9.32 -0.73 -12.39
N ASP A 97 9.94 -0.21 -11.33
CA ASP A 97 11.08 -0.84 -10.71
C ASP A 97 10.72 -2.25 -10.19
N PHE A 98 9.63 -2.38 -9.44
CA PHE A 98 9.18 -3.69 -8.95
C PHE A 98 8.90 -4.69 -10.07
N LEU A 99 8.33 -4.26 -11.21
CA LEU A 99 8.05 -5.14 -12.35
C LEU A 99 9.30 -5.76 -12.99
N THR A 100 10.47 -5.16 -12.82
CA THR A 100 11.72 -5.55 -13.49
C THR A 100 12.83 -5.95 -12.51
N ASN A 101 12.68 -5.67 -11.23
CA ASN A 101 13.66 -5.90 -10.19
C ASN A 101 13.43 -7.23 -9.48
N GLU A 102 14.04 -8.29 -9.99
CA GLU A 102 13.90 -9.66 -9.42
C GLU A 102 14.29 -9.74 -7.94
N LYS A 103 15.27 -8.93 -7.49
CA LYS A 103 15.68 -8.90 -6.09
C LYS A 103 14.55 -8.38 -5.19
N LYS A 104 13.90 -7.27 -5.58
CA LYS A 104 12.76 -6.73 -4.85
C LYS A 104 11.57 -7.70 -4.86
N GLN A 105 11.31 -8.34 -6.01
CA GLN A 105 10.28 -9.37 -6.13
C GLN A 105 10.52 -10.54 -5.17
N GLN A 106 11.77 -11.02 -5.08
CA GLN A 106 12.13 -12.10 -4.18
C GLN A 106 11.96 -11.71 -2.71
N ILE A 107 12.36 -10.48 -2.32
CA ILE A 107 12.16 -9.95 -0.97
C ILE A 107 10.67 -9.95 -0.60
N ILE A 108 9.81 -9.42 -1.46
CA ILE A 108 8.36 -9.38 -1.22
C ILE A 108 7.78 -10.79 -1.11
N LYS A 109 8.15 -11.69 -2.02
CA LYS A 109 7.72 -13.09 -2.00
C LYS A 109 8.10 -13.79 -0.68
N GLU A 110 9.34 -13.64 -0.25
CA GLU A 110 9.85 -14.29 0.98
C GLU A 110 9.27 -13.68 2.25
N SER A 111 8.95 -12.40 2.22
CA SER A 111 8.36 -11.72 3.37
C SER A 111 6.96 -12.21 3.73
N GLY A 112 6.20 -12.70 2.73
CA GLY A 112 4.81 -13.10 2.89
C GLY A 112 3.84 -11.93 3.12
N ILE A 113 4.29 -10.67 2.91
CA ILE A 113 3.39 -9.51 2.98
C ILE A 113 2.33 -9.61 1.88
N PRO A 114 1.04 -9.39 2.19
CA PRO A 114 0.02 -9.35 1.16
C PRO A 114 0.18 -8.10 0.27
N VAL A 115 -0.08 -8.26 -1.04
CA VAL A 115 0.01 -7.17 -2.01
C VAL A 115 -1.28 -7.05 -2.78
N SER A 116 -1.88 -5.85 -2.77
CA SER A 116 -2.99 -5.49 -3.66
C SER A 116 -2.49 -4.83 -4.95
N VAL A 117 -3.36 -4.75 -5.94
CA VAL A 117 -3.11 -3.98 -7.16
C VAL A 117 -4.12 -2.85 -7.24
N GLY A 118 -3.65 -1.63 -7.15
CA GLY A 118 -4.46 -0.42 -7.31
C GLY A 118 -4.22 0.28 -8.65
N SER A 119 -5.16 1.11 -9.07
CA SER A 119 -5.07 1.86 -10.33
C SER A 119 -5.08 3.37 -10.16
N ASP A 120 -5.49 3.85 -9.00
CA ASP A 120 -5.62 5.30 -8.72
C ASP A 120 -6.34 6.03 -9.87
N THR A 121 -7.47 5.43 -10.32
CA THR A 121 -8.21 5.89 -11.49
C THR A 121 -9.28 6.89 -11.07
N HIS A 122 -9.10 8.16 -11.40
CA HIS A 122 -10.07 9.22 -11.15
C HIS A 122 -11.06 9.41 -12.31
N TYR A 123 -10.64 9.03 -13.52
CA TYR A 123 -11.46 9.15 -14.74
C TYR A 123 -11.33 7.88 -15.58
N ILE A 124 -12.37 7.51 -16.32
CA ILE A 124 -12.39 6.31 -17.17
C ILE A 124 -11.20 6.30 -18.16
N ALA A 125 -10.81 7.46 -18.68
CA ALA A 125 -9.67 7.58 -19.61
C ALA A 125 -8.31 7.21 -18.99
N GLU A 126 -8.18 7.25 -17.67
CA GLU A 126 -6.95 6.89 -16.94
C GLU A 126 -6.85 5.41 -16.65
N TYR A 127 -7.92 4.64 -16.86
CA TYR A 127 -7.95 3.22 -16.55
C TYR A 127 -6.96 2.40 -17.37
N ARG A 128 -5.93 1.90 -16.72
CA ARG A 128 -4.78 1.22 -17.34
C ARG A 128 -4.88 -0.31 -17.26
N LYS A 129 -5.89 -0.86 -17.94
CA LYS A 129 -6.18 -2.31 -17.93
C LYS A 129 -4.94 -3.21 -18.15
N LYS A 130 -4.03 -2.81 -19.05
CA LYS A 130 -2.81 -3.60 -19.36
C LYS A 130 -1.87 -3.64 -18.15
N GLN A 131 -1.67 -2.53 -17.45
CA GLN A 131 -0.81 -2.43 -16.28
C GLN A 131 -1.38 -3.24 -15.11
N ILE A 132 -2.67 -3.11 -14.85
CA ILE A 132 -3.37 -3.88 -13.82
C ILE A 132 -3.22 -5.39 -14.08
N ARG A 133 -3.48 -5.81 -15.31
CA ARG A 133 -3.34 -7.20 -15.72
C ARG A 133 -1.91 -7.70 -15.50
N ARG A 134 -0.90 -6.95 -15.99
CA ARG A 134 0.51 -7.30 -15.85
C ARG A 134 0.93 -7.44 -14.39
N ALA A 135 0.47 -6.52 -13.52
CA ALA A 135 0.76 -6.59 -12.09
C ALA A 135 0.15 -7.85 -11.46
N ASN A 136 -1.13 -8.14 -11.73
CA ASN A 136 -1.79 -9.34 -11.22
C ASN A 136 -1.11 -10.64 -11.71
N GLU A 137 -0.76 -10.72 -12.99
CA GLU A 137 -0.04 -11.87 -13.56
C GLU A 137 1.32 -12.09 -12.87
N LEU A 138 2.04 -11.00 -12.56
CA LEU A 138 3.29 -11.07 -11.82
C LEU A 138 3.09 -11.58 -10.40
N LEU A 139 2.13 -11.02 -9.65
CA LEU A 139 1.86 -11.45 -8.28
C LEU A 139 1.46 -12.93 -8.23
N GLN A 140 0.62 -13.38 -9.17
CA GLN A 140 0.26 -14.80 -9.30
C GLN A 140 1.47 -15.68 -9.61
N LYS A 141 2.31 -15.30 -10.58
CA LYS A 141 3.55 -16.02 -10.93
C LYS A 141 4.49 -16.17 -9.72
N LEU A 142 4.56 -15.16 -8.88
CA LEU A 142 5.41 -15.15 -7.69
C LEU A 142 4.76 -15.84 -6.48
N ASN A 143 3.48 -16.22 -6.55
CA ASN A 143 2.67 -16.70 -5.43
C ASN A 143 2.63 -15.71 -4.25
N ILE A 144 2.57 -14.41 -4.54
CA ILE A 144 2.41 -13.37 -3.52
C ILE A 144 0.93 -13.33 -3.10
N PRO A 145 0.63 -13.38 -1.78
CA PRO A 145 -0.76 -13.41 -1.31
C PRO A 145 -1.45 -12.07 -1.56
N LEU A 146 -2.76 -12.14 -1.83
CA LEU A 146 -3.67 -10.98 -1.82
C LEU A 146 -4.16 -10.71 -0.39
N PRO A 147 -4.50 -9.45 -0.04
CA PRO A 147 -5.02 -9.10 1.28
C PRO A 147 -6.42 -9.64 1.59
#